data_028897a1c087ba26295678b132b5255e
#
_entry.id   028897a1c087ba26295678b132b5255e
#
_cell.length_a   1.000
_cell.length_b   1.000
_cell.length_c   1.000
_cell.angle_alpha   90.00
_cell.angle_beta   90.00
_cell.angle_gamma   90.00
#
_symmetry.space_group_name_H-M   'P 1'
#
loop_
_entity.id
_entity.type
_entity.pdbx_description
1 polymer ?
#
loop_
_entity_poly.entity_id
_entity_poly.type
_entity_poly.pdbx_seq_one_letter_code
_entity_poly.pdbx_strand_id
1 'polypeptide(L)'
;MSKILSSFTIVGGGFSGLSAAYDLARAGHQVTLLEADAHVGGLAGAFDTGGERLDRFYHHWFTNDLEVMGLVRDVGLTDEIVVQPTKTGMYYAGNFFKLSTPLDLLKFKALPFIDRIRLGVLTLRARHVKDWRSLENETAADWLRKLGGKNVFRVVWEPLLAGKFGPYAEKISAVWFWNKLKLRGGSRGKGGEERLVYMKGSFAKLAEATADGIEKAGGRVVCNAAVSSIKPLENGRWQVSGAWGSVESDKVIATTALPLIADMVEDWATPDYVASLRRIDYLANVCLVLQLDRSLSSTYWLNVNDPSFPFVGVIEHTNFEKASSYGGNHIVYLSKYLPHTDALYKMTAKEVLDFALPYIQKMFPEFDLSWVRKYD
;
A
#
# COMPACT_ATOMS: atom_id res chain seq x y z
N MET A 1 3.52 -31.21 -27.25
CA MET A 1 4.44 -31.37 -26.11
C MET A 1 3.60 -31.54 -24.88
N SER A 2 3.73 -32.65 -24.14
CA SER A 2 3.07 -32.83 -22.84
C SER A 2 3.61 -31.74 -21.89
N LYS A 3 2.68 -31.02 -21.24
CA LYS A 3 3.05 -29.98 -20.26
C LYS A 3 3.72 -30.67 -19.07
N ILE A 4 4.96 -30.34 -18.76
CA ILE A 4 5.65 -30.87 -17.56
C ILE A 4 4.98 -30.19 -16.36
N LEU A 5 4.22 -30.96 -15.59
CA LEU A 5 3.61 -30.50 -14.35
C LEU A 5 4.63 -30.63 -13.22
N SER A 6 4.75 -29.59 -12.42
CA SER A 6 5.63 -29.55 -11.25
C SER A 6 4.83 -29.21 -10.00
N SER A 7 5.34 -29.59 -8.84
CA SER A 7 4.82 -29.16 -7.56
C SER A 7 5.50 -27.88 -7.08
N PHE A 8 4.70 -26.96 -6.52
CA PHE A 8 5.16 -25.67 -6.01
C PHE A 8 4.71 -25.48 -4.56
N THR A 9 5.62 -25.02 -3.72
CA THR A 9 5.28 -24.47 -2.43
C THR A 9 5.45 -22.97 -2.47
N ILE A 10 4.40 -22.22 -2.13
CA ILE A 10 4.39 -20.76 -2.06
C ILE A 10 4.43 -20.35 -0.59
N VAL A 11 5.38 -19.53 -0.17
CA VAL A 11 5.51 -19.05 1.20
C VAL A 11 5.06 -17.59 1.27
N GLY A 12 3.98 -17.35 2.02
CA GLY A 12 3.32 -16.06 2.17
C GLY A 12 2.01 -15.93 1.39
N GLY A 13 0.91 -15.69 2.12
CA GLY A 13 -0.45 -15.53 1.60
C GLY A 13 -0.85 -14.07 1.31
N GLY A 14 0.11 -13.17 1.13
CA GLY A 14 -0.14 -11.83 0.58
C GLY A 14 -0.47 -11.89 -0.92
N PHE A 15 -0.86 -10.76 -1.54
CA PHE A 15 -1.26 -10.75 -2.96
C PHE A 15 -0.20 -11.28 -3.92
N SER A 16 1.09 -11.11 -3.63
CA SER A 16 2.16 -11.69 -4.46
C SER A 16 2.11 -13.22 -4.48
N GLY A 17 1.97 -13.85 -3.30
CA GLY A 17 1.87 -15.30 -3.19
C GLY A 17 0.55 -15.84 -3.72
N LEU A 18 -0.56 -15.18 -3.41
CA LEU A 18 -1.89 -15.55 -3.90
C LEU A 18 -1.96 -15.52 -5.42
N SER A 19 -1.46 -14.45 -6.07
CA SER A 19 -1.45 -14.35 -7.53
C SER A 19 -0.60 -15.43 -8.18
N ALA A 20 0.62 -15.65 -7.65
CA ALA A 20 1.50 -16.72 -8.15
C ALA A 20 0.86 -18.12 -8.00
N ALA A 21 0.27 -18.39 -6.83
CA ALA A 21 -0.40 -19.66 -6.57
C ALA A 21 -1.62 -19.85 -7.49
N TYR A 22 -2.41 -18.81 -7.70
CA TYR A 22 -3.60 -18.82 -8.54
C TYR A 22 -3.25 -19.14 -10.00
N ASP A 23 -2.26 -18.44 -10.55
CA ASP A 23 -1.84 -18.65 -11.94
C ASP A 23 -1.23 -20.05 -12.14
N LEU A 24 -0.41 -20.53 -11.20
CA LEU A 24 0.17 -21.86 -11.25
C LEU A 24 -0.87 -22.97 -11.13
N ALA A 25 -1.84 -22.85 -10.21
CA ALA A 25 -2.92 -23.82 -10.05
C ALA A 25 -3.78 -23.88 -11.31
N ARG A 26 -4.19 -22.75 -11.88
CA ARG A 26 -4.92 -22.68 -13.16
C ARG A 26 -4.12 -23.24 -14.33
N ALA A 27 -2.82 -23.17 -14.26
CA ALA A 27 -1.93 -23.77 -15.24
C ALA A 27 -1.84 -25.31 -15.09
N GLY A 28 -2.45 -25.89 -14.05
CA GLY A 28 -2.50 -27.33 -13.77
C GLY A 28 -1.33 -27.83 -12.91
N HIS A 29 -0.50 -26.95 -12.35
CA HIS A 29 0.54 -27.33 -11.42
C HIS A 29 -0.03 -27.72 -10.05
N GLN A 30 0.66 -28.58 -9.31
CA GLN A 30 0.34 -28.90 -7.94
C GLN A 30 0.87 -27.76 -7.03
N VAL A 31 -0.03 -27.03 -6.36
CA VAL A 31 0.33 -25.85 -5.58
C VAL A 31 -0.08 -26.00 -4.12
N THR A 32 0.83 -25.70 -3.20
CA THR A 32 0.54 -25.50 -1.78
C THR A 32 1.00 -24.11 -1.37
N LEU A 33 0.07 -23.26 -0.92
CA LEU A 33 0.37 -21.95 -0.36
C LEU A 33 0.33 -22.03 1.17
N LEU A 34 1.36 -21.51 1.82
CA LEU A 34 1.54 -21.48 3.28
C LEU A 34 1.49 -20.03 3.78
N GLU A 35 0.57 -19.75 4.71
CA GLU A 35 0.41 -18.45 5.36
C GLU A 35 0.59 -18.57 6.87
N ALA A 36 1.36 -17.66 7.45
CA ALA A 36 1.62 -17.65 8.89
C ALA A 36 0.40 -17.25 9.73
N ASP A 37 -0.39 -16.29 9.23
CA ASP A 37 -1.60 -15.80 9.90
C ASP A 37 -2.78 -16.77 9.73
N ALA A 38 -3.84 -16.52 10.51
CA ALA A 38 -5.11 -17.24 10.39
C ALA A 38 -5.85 -16.93 9.08
N HIS A 39 -5.51 -15.83 8.40
CA HIS A 39 -6.16 -15.34 7.19
C HIS A 39 -5.13 -14.92 6.14
N VAL A 40 -5.47 -15.15 4.88
CA VAL A 40 -4.70 -14.61 3.74
C VAL A 40 -4.91 -13.10 3.58
N GLY A 41 -4.05 -12.45 2.79
CA GLY A 41 -4.14 -11.03 2.44
C GLY A 41 -2.89 -10.23 2.83
N GLY A 42 -2.10 -10.71 3.79
CA GLY A 42 -0.88 -10.02 4.23
C GLY A 42 -1.19 -8.58 4.69
N LEU A 43 -0.51 -7.58 4.10
CA LEU A 43 -0.74 -6.16 4.44
C LEU A 43 -2.14 -5.63 4.08
N ALA A 44 -2.90 -6.34 3.26
CA ALA A 44 -4.28 -6.03 2.93
C ALA A 44 -5.31 -6.75 3.83
N GLY A 45 -4.89 -7.15 5.03
CA GLY A 45 -5.78 -7.70 6.04
C GLY A 45 -6.80 -6.68 6.52
N ALA A 46 -7.93 -7.17 7.07
CA ALA A 46 -9.05 -6.36 7.51
C ALA A 46 -9.48 -6.67 8.94
N PHE A 47 -10.37 -5.85 9.47
CA PHE A 47 -11.03 -6.03 10.76
C PHE A 47 -12.50 -5.61 10.69
N ASP A 48 -13.30 -6.04 11.68
CA ASP A 48 -14.72 -5.76 11.75
C ASP A 48 -15.01 -4.38 12.35
N THR A 49 -15.96 -3.65 11.73
CA THR A 49 -16.34 -2.29 12.15
C THR A 49 -17.79 -2.19 12.66
N GLY A 50 -18.51 -3.30 12.72
CA GLY A 50 -19.97 -3.31 12.98
C GLY A 50 -20.81 -3.15 11.72
N GLY A 51 -20.20 -3.26 10.54
CA GLY A 51 -20.80 -3.28 9.22
C GLY A 51 -19.93 -4.07 8.27
N GLU A 52 -19.56 -3.49 7.14
CA GLU A 52 -18.56 -4.06 6.25
C GLU A 52 -17.18 -4.13 6.94
N ARG A 53 -16.36 -5.09 6.54
CA ARG A 53 -14.95 -5.15 7.00
C ARG A 53 -14.17 -3.97 6.44
N LEU A 54 -13.23 -3.47 7.23
CA LEU A 54 -12.38 -2.35 6.90
C LEU A 54 -10.92 -2.79 6.82
N ASP A 55 -10.19 -2.32 5.83
CA ASP A 55 -8.74 -2.58 5.72
C ASP A 55 -7.99 -2.00 6.92
N ARG A 56 -7.02 -2.75 7.45
CA ARG A 56 -6.11 -2.28 8.52
C ARG A 56 -5.28 -1.08 8.10
N PHE A 57 -5.13 -0.89 6.78
CA PHE A 57 -4.43 0.20 6.15
C PHE A 57 -5.21 0.67 4.93
N TYR A 58 -5.32 1.97 4.70
CA TYR A 58 -6.08 2.56 3.60
C TYR A 58 -5.56 2.11 2.22
N HIS A 59 -6.32 1.30 1.53
CA HIS A 59 -6.00 0.78 0.21
C HIS A 59 -6.95 1.34 -0.86
N HIS A 60 -6.42 1.55 -2.04
CA HIS A 60 -7.14 1.77 -3.29
C HIS A 60 -6.21 1.44 -4.45
N TRP A 61 -6.76 1.24 -5.63
CA TRP A 61 -5.98 1.18 -6.86
C TRP A 61 -6.49 2.15 -7.91
N PHE A 62 -5.76 2.29 -9.00
CA PHE A 62 -6.11 3.17 -10.11
C PHE A 62 -6.89 2.40 -11.18
N THR A 63 -7.78 3.08 -11.91
CA THR A 63 -8.60 2.44 -12.96
C THR A 63 -7.77 1.82 -14.09
N ASN A 64 -6.51 2.18 -14.20
CA ASN A 64 -5.54 1.68 -15.18
C ASN A 64 -4.54 0.65 -14.59
N ASP A 65 -4.77 0.16 -13.40
CA ASP A 65 -4.05 -0.99 -12.82
C ASP A 65 -4.68 -2.29 -13.38
N LEU A 66 -4.33 -2.63 -14.61
CA LEU A 66 -5.00 -3.68 -15.39
C LEU A 66 -4.86 -5.08 -14.78
N GLU A 67 -3.74 -5.36 -14.12
CA GLU A 67 -3.46 -6.67 -13.51
C GLU A 67 -4.44 -6.96 -12.35
N VAL A 68 -4.61 -6.02 -11.42
CA VAL A 68 -5.57 -6.20 -10.33
C VAL A 68 -7.00 -6.24 -10.84
N MET A 69 -7.34 -5.43 -11.86
CA MET A 69 -8.67 -5.48 -12.49
C MET A 69 -8.90 -6.82 -13.22
N GLY A 70 -7.84 -7.42 -13.76
CA GLY A 70 -7.84 -8.77 -14.31
C GLY A 70 -8.15 -9.81 -13.24
N LEU A 71 -7.43 -9.77 -12.12
CA LEU A 71 -7.66 -10.67 -10.99
C LEU A 71 -9.09 -10.57 -10.44
N VAL A 72 -9.59 -9.35 -10.22
CA VAL A 72 -10.97 -9.09 -9.76
C VAL A 72 -12.00 -9.77 -10.67
N ARG A 73 -11.83 -9.65 -11.99
CA ARG A 73 -12.69 -10.28 -12.98
C ARG A 73 -12.58 -11.81 -12.93
N ASP A 74 -11.37 -12.33 -12.86
CA ASP A 74 -11.08 -13.76 -12.90
C ASP A 74 -11.64 -14.51 -11.68
N VAL A 75 -11.69 -13.84 -10.50
CA VAL A 75 -12.31 -14.41 -9.30
C VAL A 75 -13.80 -14.02 -9.13
N GLY A 76 -14.40 -13.34 -10.12
CA GLY A 76 -15.85 -13.06 -10.16
C GLY A 76 -16.32 -11.90 -9.27
N LEU A 77 -15.44 -10.96 -8.92
CA LEU A 77 -15.76 -9.83 -8.02
C LEU A 77 -15.99 -8.48 -8.74
N THR A 78 -16.27 -8.49 -10.04
CA THR A 78 -16.43 -7.25 -10.84
C THR A 78 -17.54 -6.34 -10.30
N ASP A 79 -18.65 -6.90 -9.79
CA ASP A 79 -19.78 -6.13 -9.26
C ASP A 79 -19.55 -5.61 -7.83
N GLU A 80 -18.44 -6.04 -7.21
CA GLU A 80 -18.07 -5.68 -5.85
C GLU A 80 -17.10 -4.49 -5.77
N ILE A 81 -16.71 -3.93 -6.91
CA ILE A 81 -15.83 -2.75 -6.92
C ILE A 81 -16.62 -1.44 -6.97
N VAL A 82 -16.08 -0.45 -6.29
CA VAL A 82 -16.54 0.95 -6.33
C VAL A 82 -15.53 1.75 -7.14
N VAL A 83 -16.01 2.47 -8.16
CA VAL A 83 -15.19 3.40 -8.95
C VAL A 83 -15.78 4.79 -8.81
N GLN A 84 -15.07 5.67 -8.10
CA GLN A 84 -15.57 7.02 -7.82
C GLN A 84 -14.53 8.11 -8.07
N PRO A 85 -14.95 9.33 -8.41
CA PRO A 85 -14.10 10.50 -8.37
C PRO A 85 -13.73 10.81 -6.92
N THR A 86 -12.44 11.06 -6.67
CA THR A 86 -11.93 11.36 -5.34
C THR A 86 -11.37 12.77 -5.25
N LYS A 87 -11.44 13.36 -4.05
CA LYS A 87 -10.86 14.66 -3.77
C LYS A 87 -9.54 14.45 -3.05
N THR A 88 -8.46 14.88 -3.69
CA THR A 88 -7.12 14.90 -3.08
C THR A 88 -6.77 16.34 -2.69
N GLY A 89 -6.25 16.49 -1.49
CA GLY A 89 -5.81 17.78 -0.94
C GLY A 89 -4.41 17.73 -0.36
N MET A 90 -3.95 18.89 0.08
CA MET A 90 -2.70 19.10 0.81
C MET A 90 -2.95 20.05 1.97
N TYR A 91 -2.43 19.72 3.14
CA TYR A 91 -2.31 20.63 4.27
C TYR A 91 -0.87 21.13 4.36
N TYR A 92 -0.70 22.47 4.33
CA TYR A 92 0.61 23.10 4.41
C TYR A 92 0.48 24.50 4.99
N ALA A 93 1.36 24.86 5.91
CA ALA A 93 1.42 26.19 6.54
C ALA A 93 0.05 26.67 7.09
N GLY A 94 -0.66 25.76 7.79
CA GLY A 94 -1.96 26.05 8.40
C GLY A 94 -3.14 26.16 7.41
N ASN A 95 -2.97 25.79 6.16
CA ASN A 95 -3.98 25.95 5.12
C ASN A 95 -4.25 24.64 4.36
N PHE A 96 -5.51 24.47 3.93
CA PHE A 96 -5.93 23.40 3.05
C PHE A 96 -5.92 23.83 1.59
N PHE A 97 -5.27 23.04 0.74
CA PHE A 97 -5.20 23.27 -0.69
C PHE A 97 -5.80 22.07 -1.44
N LYS A 98 -6.67 22.34 -2.41
CA LYS A 98 -7.12 21.31 -3.36
C LYS A 98 -6.04 21.10 -4.43
N LEU A 99 -5.79 19.85 -4.81
CA LEU A 99 -4.82 19.48 -5.85
C LEU A 99 -5.39 18.43 -6.80
N SER A 100 -6.72 18.46 -7.03
CA SER A 100 -7.41 17.47 -7.86
C SER A 100 -7.46 17.84 -9.34
N THR A 101 -7.39 19.13 -9.65
CA THR A 101 -7.53 19.63 -11.03
C THR A 101 -6.41 20.61 -11.41
N PRO A 102 -6.17 20.88 -12.71
CA PRO A 102 -5.23 21.92 -13.15
C PRO A 102 -5.57 23.32 -12.62
N LEU A 103 -6.86 23.64 -12.43
CA LEU A 103 -7.28 24.93 -11.86
C LEU A 103 -6.92 25.03 -10.38
N ASP A 104 -6.99 23.93 -9.63
CA ASP A 104 -6.56 23.92 -8.24
C ASP A 104 -5.06 24.22 -8.14
N LEU A 105 -4.27 23.69 -9.08
CA LEU A 105 -2.84 23.97 -9.15
C LEU A 105 -2.56 25.47 -9.38
N LEU A 106 -3.29 26.13 -10.25
CA LEU A 106 -3.15 27.58 -10.46
C LEU A 106 -3.54 28.38 -9.23
N LYS A 107 -4.45 27.88 -8.39
CA LYS A 107 -4.88 28.50 -7.13
C LYS A 107 -3.98 28.17 -5.94
N PHE A 108 -2.96 27.34 -6.12
CA PHE A 108 -2.07 26.89 -5.04
C PHE A 108 -1.12 27.99 -4.58
N LYS A 109 -1.60 28.89 -3.70
CA LYS A 109 -0.89 30.08 -3.24
C LYS A 109 0.36 29.79 -2.38
N ALA A 110 0.57 28.57 -1.92
CA ALA A 110 1.80 28.15 -1.24
C ALA A 110 3.04 28.24 -2.15
N LEU A 111 2.85 28.33 -3.49
CA LEU A 111 3.91 28.52 -4.47
C LEU A 111 3.74 29.85 -5.22
N PRO A 112 4.84 30.54 -5.56
CA PRO A 112 4.85 31.61 -6.54
C PRO A 112 4.24 31.15 -7.89
N PHE A 113 3.68 32.10 -8.66
CA PHE A 113 2.95 31.75 -9.89
C PHE A 113 3.81 30.94 -10.89
N ILE A 114 5.07 31.34 -11.09
CA ILE A 114 6.01 30.64 -11.98
C ILE A 114 6.23 29.20 -11.53
N ASP A 115 6.32 28.95 -10.22
CA ASP A 115 6.54 27.61 -9.67
C ASP A 115 5.28 26.72 -9.78
N ARG A 116 4.08 27.31 -9.80
CA ARG A 116 2.83 26.58 -10.15
C ARG A 116 2.86 26.07 -11.57
N ILE A 117 3.33 26.90 -12.52
CA ILE A 117 3.52 26.49 -13.91
C ILE A 117 4.57 25.39 -14.00
N ARG A 118 5.72 25.53 -13.32
CA ARG A 118 6.76 24.50 -13.27
C ARG A 118 6.24 23.16 -12.75
N LEU A 119 5.41 23.18 -11.69
CA LEU A 119 4.78 21.98 -11.15
C LEU A 119 3.86 21.30 -12.19
N GLY A 120 3.08 22.09 -12.95
CA GLY A 120 2.26 21.58 -14.05
C GLY A 120 3.10 20.98 -15.18
N VAL A 121 4.18 21.66 -15.60
CA VAL A 121 5.11 21.17 -16.62
C VAL A 121 5.82 19.88 -16.17
N LEU A 122 6.23 19.79 -14.92
CA LEU A 122 6.81 18.58 -14.33
C LEU A 122 5.85 17.39 -14.51
N THR A 123 4.58 17.57 -14.14
CA THR A 123 3.56 16.51 -14.26
C THR A 123 3.36 16.07 -15.71
N LEU A 124 3.39 17.00 -16.66
CA LEU A 124 3.31 16.69 -18.09
C LEU A 124 4.56 15.95 -18.58
N ARG A 125 5.76 16.43 -18.22
CA ARG A 125 7.03 15.78 -18.60
C ARG A 125 7.12 14.35 -18.06
N ALA A 126 6.68 14.12 -16.83
CA ALA A 126 6.65 12.76 -16.24
C ALA A 126 5.83 11.78 -17.12
N ARG A 127 4.73 12.23 -17.73
CA ARG A 127 3.92 11.39 -18.63
C ARG A 127 4.61 11.03 -19.94
N HIS A 128 5.56 11.85 -20.40
CA HIS A 128 6.26 11.65 -21.67
C HIS A 128 7.49 10.74 -21.56
N VAL A 129 7.89 10.35 -20.34
CA VAL A 129 8.94 9.36 -20.17
C VAL A 129 8.43 8.00 -20.65
N LYS A 130 8.98 7.52 -21.76
CA LYS A 130 8.61 6.24 -22.40
C LYS A 130 9.39 5.07 -21.81
N ASP A 131 10.70 5.27 -21.62
CA ASP A 131 11.59 4.28 -21.06
C ASP A 131 12.00 4.68 -19.64
N TRP A 132 11.50 3.93 -18.66
CA TRP A 132 11.79 4.13 -17.25
C TRP A 132 13.26 3.83 -16.88
N ARG A 133 13.95 3.01 -17.70
CA ARG A 133 15.35 2.68 -17.47
C ARG A 133 16.25 3.92 -17.50
N SER A 134 15.85 4.95 -18.23
CA SER A 134 16.54 6.25 -18.23
C SER A 134 16.57 6.94 -16.87
N LEU A 135 15.72 6.52 -15.93
CA LEU A 135 15.60 7.08 -14.58
C LEU A 135 16.21 6.19 -13.49
N GLU A 136 16.74 4.99 -13.84
CA GLU A 136 17.22 4.03 -12.83
C GLU A 136 18.37 4.54 -11.96
N ASN A 137 19.23 5.36 -12.55
CA ASN A 137 20.43 5.89 -11.87
C ASN A 137 20.19 7.29 -11.28
N GLU A 138 18.95 7.81 -11.27
CA GLU A 138 18.61 9.12 -10.76
C GLU A 138 17.75 8.95 -9.50
N THR A 139 17.96 9.79 -8.47
CA THR A 139 17.09 9.80 -7.31
C THR A 139 15.81 10.61 -7.59
N ALA A 140 14.72 10.27 -6.90
CA ALA A 140 13.48 11.04 -6.98
C ALA A 140 13.70 12.50 -6.60
N ALA A 141 14.50 12.75 -5.57
CA ALA A 141 14.80 14.10 -5.09
C ALA A 141 15.51 14.94 -6.17
N ASP A 142 16.55 14.40 -6.80
CA ASP A 142 17.29 15.09 -7.85
C ASP A 142 16.45 15.31 -9.10
N TRP A 143 15.74 14.28 -9.53
CA TRP A 143 14.84 14.36 -10.67
C TRP A 143 13.75 15.43 -10.48
N LEU A 144 13.13 15.48 -9.29
CA LEU A 144 12.10 16.46 -8.97
C LEU A 144 12.64 17.88 -8.83
N ARG A 145 13.86 18.05 -8.25
CA ARG A 145 14.54 19.36 -8.19
C ARG A 145 14.88 19.88 -9.57
N LYS A 146 15.38 19.02 -10.45
CA LYS A 146 15.72 19.35 -11.84
C LYS A 146 14.51 19.78 -12.66
N LEU A 147 13.38 19.10 -12.54
CA LEU A 147 12.18 19.40 -13.32
C LEU A 147 11.34 20.53 -12.72
N GLY A 148 11.15 20.57 -11.42
CA GLY A 148 10.25 21.49 -10.72
C GLY A 148 10.94 22.71 -10.12
N GLY A 149 12.25 22.62 -9.88
CA GLY A 149 13.00 23.63 -9.16
C GLY A 149 12.91 23.50 -7.64
N LYS A 150 13.79 24.25 -6.93
CA LYS A 150 13.96 24.14 -5.47
C LYS A 150 12.69 24.42 -4.67
N ASN A 151 11.90 25.44 -5.05
CA ASN A 151 10.69 25.80 -4.32
C ASN A 151 9.60 24.76 -4.43
N VAL A 152 9.36 24.25 -5.65
CA VAL A 152 8.38 23.16 -5.88
C VAL A 152 8.78 21.93 -5.10
N PHE A 153 10.07 21.56 -5.13
CA PHE A 153 10.58 20.43 -4.36
C PHE A 153 10.30 20.63 -2.86
N ARG A 154 10.76 21.72 -2.27
CA ARG A 154 10.64 22.02 -0.84
C ARG A 154 9.19 22.02 -0.32
N VAL A 155 8.26 22.56 -1.09
CA VAL A 155 6.86 22.72 -0.62
C VAL A 155 6.01 21.48 -0.91
N VAL A 156 6.24 20.82 -2.05
CA VAL A 156 5.34 19.75 -2.52
C VAL A 156 5.92 18.37 -2.29
N TRP A 157 7.18 18.14 -2.63
CA TRP A 157 7.74 16.80 -2.75
C TRP A 157 8.62 16.37 -1.57
N GLU A 158 9.42 17.27 -1.06
CA GLU A 158 10.32 16.99 0.07
C GLU A 158 9.55 16.52 1.31
N PRO A 159 8.46 17.19 1.76
CA PRO A 159 7.69 16.72 2.90
C PRO A 159 7.05 15.36 2.66
N LEU A 160 6.58 15.10 1.43
CA LEU A 160 6.00 13.82 1.05
C LEU A 160 7.04 12.69 1.08
N LEU A 161 8.24 12.94 0.51
CA LEU A 161 9.33 11.97 0.52
C LEU A 161 9.85 11.73 1.94
N ALA A 162 10.07 12.79 2.70
CA ALA A 162 10.53 12.71 4.10
C ALA A 162 9.52 11.99 4.99
N GLY A 163 8.23 12.34 4.87
CA GLY A 163 7.17 11.71 5.64
C GLY A 163 6.98 10.22 5.32
N LYS A 164 7.19 9.83 4.05
CA LYS A 164 7.00 8.45 3.60
C LYS A 164 8.23 7.57 3.81
N PHE A 165 9.42 8.11 3.61
CA PHE A 165 10.66 7.32 3.57
C PHE A 165 11.66 7.70 4.66
N GLY A 166 11.37 8.73 5.46
CA GLY A 166 12.24 9.15 6.56
C GLY A 166 13.69 9.37 6.09
N PRO A 167 14.66 8.65 6.71
CA PRO A 167 16.09 8.82 6.39
C PRO A 167 16.47 8.37 4.97
N TYR A 168 15.59 7.65 4.28
CA TYR A 168 15.83 7.14 2.92
C TYR A 168 15.29 8.08 1.83
N ALA A 169 14.64 9.19 2.18
CA ALA A 169 13.97 10.09 1.23
C ALA A 169 14.84 10.54 0.05
N GLU A 170 16.13 10.84 0.31
CA GLU A 170 17.09 11.27 -0.72
C GLU A 170 17.63 10.11 -1.59
N LYS A 171 17.38 8.85 -1.19
CA LYS A 171 17.86 7.64 -1.89
C LYS A 171 16.79 6.98 -2.75
N ILE A 172 15.54 7.45 -2.69
CA ILE A 172 14.43 6.84 -3.42
C ILE A 172 14.62 7.00 -4.92
N SER A 173 14.43 5.91 -5.67
CA SER A 173 14.55 5.92 -7.12
C SER A 173 13.54 6.85 -7.80
N ALA A 174 13.99 7.59 -8.81
CA ALA A 174 13.13 8.39 -9.67
C ALA A 174 12.08 7.53 -10.40
N VAL A 175 12.40 6.27 -10.71
CA VAL A 175 11.46 5.32 -11.34
C VAL A 175 10.20 5.12 -10.46
N TRP A 176 10.39 4.93 -9.15
CA TRP A 176 9.27 4.77 -8.22
C TRP A 176 8.34 5.99 -8.26
N PHE A 177 8.93 7.18 -8.19
CA PHE A 177 8.14 8.42 -8.16
C PHE A 177 7.44 8.69 -9.50
N TRP A 178 8.16 8.52 -10.61
CA TRP A 178 7.62 8.62 -11.95
C TRP A 178 6.41 7.70 -12.16
N ASN A 179 6.51 6.43 -11.72
CA ASN A 179 5.42 5.47 -11.84
C ASN A 179 4.16 5.95 -11.11
N LYS A 180 4.30 6.54 -9.92
CA LYS A 180 3.16 7.13 -9.19
C LYS A 180 2.51 8.28 -9.94
N LEU A 181 3.30 9.16 -10.55
CA LEU A 181 2.77 10.25 -11.39
C LEU A 181 2.09 9.73 -12.66
N LYS A 182 2.65 8.70 -13.29
CA LYS A 182 2.10 8.05 -14.48
C LYS A 182 0.75 7.40 -14.19
N LEU A 183 0.64 6.59 -13.14
CA LEU A 183 -0.59 5.91 -12.74
C LEU A 183 -1.70 6.92 -12.42
N ARG A 184 -1.42 7.91 -11.57
CA ARG A 184 -2.37 8.99 -11.28
C ARG A 184 -2.82 9.74 -12.52
N GLY A 185 -1.89 9.97 -13.43
CA GLY A 185 -2.18 10.64 -14.70
C GLY A 185 -3.11 9.86 -15.61
N GLY A 186 -3.06 8.52 -15.56
CA GLY A 186 -3.88 7.62 -16.36
C GLY A 186 -5.27 7.33 -15.77
N SER A 187 -5.45 7.54 -14.46
CA SER A 187 -6.71 7.28 -13.74
C SER A 187 -7.56 8.55 -13.60
N ARG A 188 -7.91 9.14 -14.73
CA ARG A 188 -8.71 10.37 -14.77
C ARG A 188 -9.98 10.21 -15.60
N GLY A 189 -11.08 10.76 -15.09
CA GLY A 189 -12.34 10.86 -15.82
C GLY A 189 -12.31 11.92 -16.94
N LYS A 190 -13.40 12.00 -17.70
CA LYS A 190 -13.53 12.94 -18.84
C LYS A 190 -13.41 14.42 -18.42
N GLY A 191 -13.76 14.77 -17.18
CA GLY A 191 -13.59 16.11 -16.61
C GLY A 191 -12.22 16.38 -15.99
N GLY A 192 -11.27 15.42 -16.07
CA GLY A 192 -9.94 15.53 -15.50
C GLY A 192 -9.86 15.21 -14.00
N GLU A 193 -10.98 14.82 -13.38
CA GLU A 193 -11.02 14.36 -12.00
C GLU A 193 -10.29 13.02 -11.82
N GLU A 194 -9.59 12.84 -10.70
CA GLU A 194 -8.96 11.57 -10.33
C GLU A 194 -10.06 10.55 -9.97
N ARG A 195 -9.96 9.35 -10.53
CA ARG A 195 -10.84 8.23 -10.20
C ARG A 195 -10.03 7.12 -9.56
N LEU A 196 -10.53 6.59 -8.47
CA LEU A 196 -9.93 5.49 -7.76
C LEU A 196 -10.91 4.32 -7.70
N VAL A 197 -10.37 3.15 -7.40
CA VAL A 197 -11.13 1.91 -7.26
C VAL A 197 -10.93 1.35 -5.86
N TYR A 198 -12.01 0.85 -5.27
CA TYR A 198 -12.00 0.17 -3.98
C TYR A 198 -12.83 -1.11 -4.03
N MET A 199 -12.50 -2.09 -3.19
CA MET A 199 -13.24 -3.35 -3.04
C MET A 199 -14.24 -3.23 -1.88
N LYS A 200 -15.55 -3.37 -2.13
CA LYS A 200 -16.56 -3.44 -1.06
C LYS A 200 -16.26 -4.61 -0.13
N GLY A 201 -16.32 -4.36 1.18
CA GLY A 201 -15.98 -5.37 2.17
C GLY A 201 -14.47 -5.61 2.32
N SER A 202 -13.65 -4.65 1.94
CA SER A 202 -12.18 -4.62 2.02
C SER A 202 -11.43 -5.46 0.97
N PHE A 203 -10.13 -5.22 0.86
CA PHE A 203 -9.22 -6.02 0.02
C PHE A 203 -9.08 -7.47 0.49
N ALA A 204 -9.38 -7.75 1.77
CA ALA A 204 -9.40 -9.13 2.28
C ALA A 204 -10.39 -10.00 1.51
N LYS A 205 -11.51 -9.44 1.03
CA LYS A 205 -12.47 -10.16 0.18
C LYS A 205 -11.86 -10.63 -1.14
N LEU A 206 -11.02 -9.79 -1.76
CA LEU A 206 -10.30 -10.17 -2.98
C LEU A 206 -9.25 -11.26 -2.69
N ALA A 207 -8.54 -11.16 -1.56
CA ALA A 207 -7.55 -12.16 -1.14
C ALA A 207 -8.22 -13.51 -0.88
N GLU A 208 -9.34 -13.54 -0.18
CA GLU A 208 -10.13 -14.76 0.10
C GLU A 208 -10.66 -15.38 -1.18
N ALA A 209 -11.28 -14.58 -2.05
CA ALA A 209 -11.77 -15.10 -3.34
C ALA A 209 -10.64 -15.65 -4.23
N THR A 210 -9.43 -15.09 -4.12
CA THR A 210 -8.26 -15.61 -4.83
C THR A 210 -7.83 -16.95 -4.23
N ALA A 211 -7.83 -17.08 -2.90
CA ALA A 211 -7.55 -18.34 -2.21
C ALA A 211 -8.57 -19.44 -2.59
N ASP A 212 -9.87 -19.10 -2.58
CA ASP A 212 -10.93 -20.01 -3.06
C ASP A 212 -10.70 -20.43 -4.53
N GLY A 213 -10.24 -19.52 -5.36
CA GLY A 213 -9.89 -19.79 -6.75
C GLY A 213 -8.71 -20.77 -6.89
N ILE A 214 -7.72 -20.68 -6.01
CA ILE A 214 -6.59 -21.63 -5.94
C ILE A 214 -7.12 -23.03 -5.60
N GLU A 215 -7.98 -23.15 -4.59
CA GLU A 215 -8.54 -24.43 -4.16
C GLU A 215 -9.46 -25.06 -5.22
N LYS A 216 -10.30 -24.26 -5.87
CA LYS A 216 -11.13 -24.71 -7.01
C LYS A 216 -10.30 -25.19 -8.18
N ALA A 217 -9.09 -24.68 -8.37
CA ALA A 217 -8.16 -25.15 -9.40
C ALA A 217 -7.32 -26.37 -8.96
N GLY A 218 -7.58 -26.94 -7.76
CA GLY A 218 -6.89 -28.12 -7.23
C GLY A 218 -5.64 -27.81 -6.41
N GLY A 219 -5.36 -26.54 -6.12
CA GLY A 219 -4.32 -26.14 -5.19
C GLY A 219 -4.78 -26.26 -3.74
N ARG A 220 -3.87 -25.98 -2.80
CA ARG A 220 -4.12 -26.02 -1.36
C ARG A 220 -3.64 -24.72 -0.71
N VAL A 221 -4.47 -24.12 0.13
CA VAL A 221 -4.13 -22.95 0.97
C VAL A 221 -4.13 -23.36 2.44
N VAL A 222 -3.03 -23.13 3.14
CA VAL A 222 -2.85 -23.52 4.54
C VAL A 222 -2.47 -22.30 5.35
N CYS A 223 -3.39 -21.82 6.17
CA CYS A 223 -3.17 -20.77 7.17
C CYS A 223 -2.63 -21.35 8.49
N ASN A 224 -2.17 -20.50 9.39
CA ASN A 224 -1.47 -20.87 10.65
C ASN A 224 -0.25 -21.77 10.39
N ALA A 225 0.38 -21.62 9.24
CA ALA A 225 1.50 -22.41 8.77
C ALA A 225 2.78 -21.54 8.61
N ALA A 226 3.22 -20.93 9.72
CA ALA A 226 4.45 -20.15 9.74
C ALA A 226 5.64 -21.00 9.31
N VAL A 227 6.33 -20.58 8.23
CA VAL A 227 7.52 -21.24 7.71
C VAL A 227 8.75 -20.73 8.46
N SER A 228 9.56 -21.65 8.97
CA SER A 228 10.83 -21.35 9.63
C SER A 228 12.05 -21.81 8.84
N SER A 229 11.89 -22.74 7.89
CA SER A 229 13.03 -23.25 7.12
C SER A 229 12.61 -23.68 5.71
N ILE A 230 13.50 -23.38 4.74
CA ILE A 230 13.44 -23.84 3.35
C ILE A 230 14.78 -24.49 3.04
N LYS A 231 14.82 -25.79 2.73
CA LYS A 231 16.05 -26.55 2.51
C LYS A 231 16.03 -27.35 1.20
N PRO A 232 17.14 -27.40 0.44
CA PRO A 232 17.26 -28.33 -0.66
C PRO A 232 17.42 -29.77 -0.12
N LEU A 233 16.86 -30.73 -0.84
CA LEU A 233 17.01 -32.17 -0.56
C LEU A 233 17.95 -32.81 -1.58
N GLU A 234 18.54 -33.97 -1.23
CA GLU A 234 19.47 -34.71 -2.11
C GLU A 234 18.81 -35.16 -3.42
N ASN A 235 17.50 -35.36 -3.42
CA ASN A 235 16.72 -35.76 -4.60
C ASN A 235 16.42 -34.58 -5.56
N GLY A 236 16.98 -33.39 -5.32
CA GLY A 236 16.76 -32.17 -6.12
C GLY A 236 15.44 -31.46 -5.85
N ARG A 237 14.66 -31.93 -4.86
CA ARG A 237 13.45 -31.24 -4.38
C ARG A 237 13.76 -30.30 -3.23
N TRP A 238 12.74 -29.60 -2.77
CA TRP A 238 12.82 -28.67 -1.66
C TRP A 238 11.91 -29.12 -0.53
N GLN A 239 12.37 -29.02 0.71
CA GLN A 239 11.57 -29.14 1.91
C GLN A 239 11.31 -27.76 2.49
N VAL A 240 10.04 -27.49 2.77
CA VAL A 240 9.58 -26.28 3.49
C VAL A 240 8.95 -26.74 4.80
N SER A 241 9.39 -26.17 5.92
CA SER A 241 8.98 -26.64 7.25
C SER A 241 8.77 -25.51 8.26
N GLY A 242 8.03 -25.84 9.33
CA GLY A 242 7.73 -25.01 10.48
C GLY A 242 7.16 -25.84 11.61
N ALA A 243 6.64 -25.21 12.66
CA ALA A 243 6.01 -25.91 13.79
C ALA A 243 4.77 -26.75 13.39
N TRP A 244 4.16 -26.44 12.24
CA TRP A 244 3.01 -27.14 11.67
C TRP A 244 3.37 -28.45 10.95
N GLY A 245 4.66 -28.75 10.76
CA GLY A 245 5.17 -29.89 10.02
C GLY A 245 6.01 -29.48 8.81
N SER A 246 5.97 -30.29 7.73
CA SER A 246 6.72 -30.01 6.51
C SER A 246 5.98 -30.43 5.26
N VAL A 247 6.39 -29.86 4.11
CA VAL A 247 5.95 -30.23 2.76
C VAL A 247 7.15 -30.23 1.82
N GLU A 248 7.13 -31.14 0.85
CA GLU A 248 8.14 -31.22 -0.20
C GLU A 248 7.56 -30.83 -1.55
N SER A 249 8.34 -30.10 -2.35
CA SER A 249 7.95 -29.68 -3.70
C SER A 249 9.16 -29.57 -4.63
N ASP A 250 8.91 -29.56 -5.94
CA ASP A 250 9.95 -29.39 -6.94
C ASP A 250 10.49 -27.97 -6.95
N LYS A 251 9.66 -26.98 -6.56
CA LYS A 251 10.01 -25.55 -6.56
C LYS A 251 9.39 -24.84 -5.38
N VAL A 252 10.07 -23.78 -4.91
CA VAL A 252 9.59 -22.87 -3.86
C VAL A 252 9.59 -21.44 -4.37
N ILE A 253 8.52 -20.71 -4.08
CA ILE A 253 8.43 -19.28 -4.31
C ILE A 253 8.17 -18.61 -2.94
N ALA A 254 9.15 -17.88 -2.42
CA ALA A 254 9.00 -17.12 -1.18
C ALA A 254 8.60 -15.67 -1.51
N THR A 255 7.51 -15.21 -0.92
CA THR A 255 6.91 -13.88 -1.17
C THR A 255 6.83 -13.03 0.10
N THR A 256 7.45 -13.46 1.17
CA THR A 256 7.57 -12.71 2.44
C THR A 256 8.66 -11.64 2.34
N ALA A 257 8.80 -10.80 3.38
CA ALA A 257 9.88 -9.83 3.45
C ALA A 257 11.26 -10.51 3.35
N LEU A 258 12.20 -9.92 2.62
CA LEU A 258 13.51 -10.52 2.34
C LEU A 258 14.32 -10.90 3.58
N PRO A 259 14.33 -10.14 4.69
CA PRO A 259 14.99 -10.58 5.93
C PRO A 259 14.43 -11.90 6.49
N LEU A 260 13.12 -12.13 6.38
CA LEU A 260 12.51 -13.39 6.81
C LEU A 260 12.93 -14.55 5.90
N ILE A 261 13.07 -14.30 4.59
CA ILE A 261 13.61 -15.30 3.66
C ILE A 261 15.06 -15.62 4.01
N ALA A 262 15.86 -14.61 4.36
CA ALA A 262 17.24 -14.81 4.82
C ALA A 262 17.31 -15.79 6.00
N ASP A 263 16.44 -15.62 6.99
CA ASP A 263 16.39 -16.51 8.16
C ASP A 263 15.98 -17.93 7.78
N MET A 264 15.03 -18.09 6.83
CA MET A 264 14.57 -19.41 6.37
C MET A 264 15.61 -20.21 5.60
N VAL A 265 16.60 -19.56 4.98
CA VAL A 265 17.59 -20.19 4.09
C VAL A 265 19.03 -20.17 4.66
N GLU A 266 19.26 -19.57 5.82
CA GLU A 266 20.59 -19.30 6.39
C GLU A 266 21.46 -20.56 6.55
N ASP A 267 20.84 -21.70 6.87
CA ASP A 267 21.57 -22.96 7.12
C ASP A 267 22.34 -23.51 5.89
N TRP A 268 21.94 -23.13 4.66
CA TRP A 268 22.50 -23.71 3.43
C TRP A 268 22.87 -22.67 2.37
N ALA A 269 22.27 -21.49 2.40
CA ALA A 269 22.57 -20.46 1.41
C ALA A 269 23.96 -19.82 1.67
N THR A 270 24.58 -19.30 0.62
CA THR A 270 25.87 -18.64 0.78
C THR A 270 25.74 -17.38 1.67
N PRO A 271 26.77 -17.08 2.51
CA PRO A 271 26.75 -15.88 3.36
C PRO A 271 26.47 -14.59 2.57
N ASP A 272 27.02 -14.46 1.36
CA ASP A 272 26.81 -13.28 0.51
C ASP A 272 25.34 -13.14 0.06
N TYR A 273 24.67 -14.25 -0.24
CA TYR A 273 23.27 -14.25 -0.60
C TYR A 273 22.41 -13.83 0.61
N VAL A 274 22.62 -14.43 1.76
CA VAL A 274 21.93 -14.07 3.02
C VAL A 274 22.13 -12.59 3.36
N ALA A 275 23.38 -12.11 3.29
CA ALA A 275 23.70 -10.70 3.51
C ALA A 275 23.00 -9.78 2.51
N SER A 276 22.87 -10.19 1.23
CA SER A 276 22.17 -9.42 0.21
C SER A 276 20.69 -9.26 0.51
N LEU A 277 20.03 -10.29 1.05
CA LEU A 277 18.61 -10.23 1.47
C LEU A 277 18.43 -9.33 2.71
N ARG A 278 19.33 -9.43 3.69
CA ARG A 278 19.28 -8.61 4.92
C ARG A 278 19.63 -7.14 4.70
N ARG A 279 20.26 -6.80 3.59
CA ARG A 279 20.62 -5.40 3.25
C ARG A 279 19.42 -4.53 2.89
N ILE A 280 18.28 -5.12 2.61
CA ILE A 280 17.06 -4.37 2.26
C ILE A 280 16.37 -3.91 3.54
N ASP A 281 16.36 -2.61 3.75
CA ASP A 281 15.68 -1.98 4.89
C ASP A 281 14.17 -1.90 4.68
N TYR A 282 13.41 -2.16 5.74
CA TYR A 282 11.97 -2.04 5.77
C TYR A 282 11.53 -0.96 6.76
N LEU A 283 10.59 -0.13 6.33
CA LEU A 283 9.89 0.79 7.22
C LEU A 283 8.62 0.15 7.74
N ALA A 284 8.32 0.41 9.00
CA ALA A 284 7.02 0.15 9.59
C ALA A 284 6.03 1.28 9.27
N ASN A 285 4.77 1.04 9.57
CA ASN A 285 3.74 2.07 9.53
C ASN A 285 2.87 1.99 10.80
N VAL A 286 2.60 3.14 11.39
CA VAL A 286 1.53 3.30 12.38
C VAL A 286 0.35 3.94 11.67
N CYS A 287 -0.79 3.27 11.74
CA CYS A 287 -2.02 3.71 11.12
C CYS A 287 -3.14 3.74 12.19
N LEU A 288 -3.38 4.92 12.75
CA LEU A 288 -4.50 5.12 13.66
C LEU A 288 -5.80 5.21 12.85
N VAL A 289 -6.76 4.35 13.18
CA VAL A 289 -8.08 4.34 12.56
C VAL A 289 -9.11 4.91 13.54
N LEU A 290 -9.79 5.98 13.15
CA LEU A 290 -10.86 6.58 13.93
C LEU A 290 -12.22 6.29 13.29
N GLN A 291 -13.17 5.86 14.09
CA GLN A 291 -14.58 5.76 13.73
C GLN A 291 -15.31 6.93 14.40
N LEU A 292 -15.74 7.88 13.60
CA LEU A 292 -16.35 9.12 14.08
C LEU A 292 -17.87 9.10 13.89
N ASP A 293 -18.61 9.86 14.70
CA ASP A 293 -20.06 10.04 14.57
C ASP A 293 -20.45 11.00 13.42
N ARG A 294 -19.46 11.70 12.87
CA ARG A 294 -19.62 12.67 11.76
C ARG A 294 -18.37 12.78 10.89
N SER A 295 -18.54 13.35 9.71
CA SER A 295 -17.44 13.61 8.78
C SER A 295 -16.47 14.66 9.34
N LEU A 296 -15.19 14.43 9.15
CA LEU A 296 -14.12 15.37 9.51
C LEU A 296 -13.90 16.41 8.41
N SER A 297 -14.03 16.01 7.14
CA SER A 297 -13.81 16.88 5.98
C SER A 297 -14.53 16.35 4.73
N SER A 298 -14.46 17.09 3.63
CA SER A 298 -14.93 16.61 2.32
C SER A 298 -13.82 16.05 1.44
N THR A 299 -12.61 15.84 2.00
CA THR A 299 -11.44 15.36 1.28
C THR A 299 -11.22 13.88 1.57
N TYR A 300 -11.08 13.07 0.53
CA TYR A 300 -10.75 11.65 0.70
C TYR A 300 -9.29 11.48 1.14
N TRP A 301 -8.36 12.06 0.39
CA TRP A 301 -6.92 11.92 0.63
C TRP A 301 -6.28 13.29 0.89
N LEU A 302 -5.90 13.53 2.10
CA LEU A 302 -5.20 14.76 2.51
C LEU A 302 -3.73 14.44 2.77
N ASN A 303 -2.83 14.93 1.91
CA ASN A 303 -1.39 14.89 2.17
C ASN A 303 -1.05 15.96 3.21
N VAL A 304 -0.37 15.57 4.27
CA VAL A 304 0.09 16.49 5.31
C VAL A 304 1.54 16.86 5.00
N ASN A 305 1.72 18.01 4.35
CA ASN A 305 3.03 18.51 3.94
C ASN A 305 3.65 19.49 4.93
N ASP A 306 2.95 19.80 6.01
CA ASP A 306 3.49 20.66 7.08
C ASP A 306 4.46 19.85 7.96
N PRO A 307 5.76 20.21 8.01
CA PRO A 307 6.76 19.44 8.76
C PRO A 307 6.54 19.41 10.28
N SER A 308 5.68 20.29 10.81
CA SER A 308 5.34 20.30 12.25
C SER A 308 4.33 19.20 12.63
N PHE A 309 3.79 18.46 11.65
CA PHE A 309 2.85 17.36 11.89
C PHE A 309 3.55 16.00 11.77
N PRO A 310 3.23 15.05 12.67
CA PRO A 310 3.87 13.74 12.65
C PRO A 310 3.31 12.79 11.59
N PHE A 311 2.08 13.03 11.10
CA PHE A 311 1.41 12.17 10.13
C PHE A 311 1.62 12.67 8.72
N VAL A 312 1.84 11.75 7.78
CA VAL A 312 2.05 12.05 6.36
C VAL A 312 0.73 12.17 5.59
N GLY A 313 -0.34 11.61 6.13
CA GLY A 313 -1.65 11.64 5.49
C GLY A 313 -2.80 11.49 6.48
N VAL A 314 -3.90 12.15 6.17
CA VAL A 314 -5.21 11.96 6.78
C VAL A 314 -6.15 11.50 5.67
N ILE A 315 -6.67 10.30 5.78
CA ILE A 315 -7.52 9.71 4.75
C ILE A 315 -8.91 9.50 5.34
N GLU A 316 -9.87 10.31 4.92
CA GLU A 316 -11.27 10.09 5.29
C GLU A 316 -11.91 9.14 4.29
N HIS A 317 -11.84 7.85 4.63
CA HIS A 317 -12.27 6.75 3.79
C HIS A 317 -13.75 6.87 3.37
N THR A 318 -14.59 7.38 4.25
CA THR A 318 -16.02 7.56 4.01
C THR A 318 -16.36 8.73 3.07
N ASN A 319 -15.37 9.43 2.56
CA ASN A 319 -15.51 10.28 1.37
C ASN A 319 -15.31 9.50 0.05
N PHE A 320 -15.06 8.20 0.14
CA PHE A 320 -14.93 7.28 -0.98
C PHE A 320 -15.97 6.15 -0.90
N GLU A 321 -16.01 5.37 0.19
CA GLU A 321 -17.07 4.41 0.47
C GLU A 321 -18.04 4.99 1.52
N LYS A 322 -19.32 4.65 1.44
CA LYS A 322 -20.39 5.29 2.25
C LYS A 322 -20.25 4.93 3.73
N ALA A 323 -20.53 5.90 4.61
CA ALA A 323 -20.58 5.68 6.07
C ALA A 323 -21.60 4.60 6.46
N SER A 324 -22.68 4.42 5.67
CA SER A 324 -23.67 3.35 5.89
C SER A 324 -23.06 1.95 5.80
N SER A 325 -21.98 1.76 5.04
CA SER A 325 -21.24 0.50 4.98
C SER A 325 -20.55 0.16 6.30
N TYR A 326 -20.32 1.14 7.17
CA TYR A 326 -19.61 1.01 8.46
C TYR A 326 -20.51 1.36 9.65
N GLY A 327 -21.79 0.94 9.61
CA GLY A 327 -22.75 1.20 10.69
C GLY A 327 -23.07 2.68 10.93
N GLY A 328 -22.90 3.52 9.90
CA GLY A 328 -23.09 4.98 9.98
C GLY A 328 -21.90 5.73 10.55
N ASN A 329 -20.77 5.08 10.79
CA ASN A 329 -19.54 5.72 11.24
C ASN A 329 -18.75 6.31 10.08
N HIS A 330 -18.15 7.46 10.31
CA HIS A 330 -17.17 8.07 9.42
C HIS A 330 -15.78 7.56 9.77
N ILE A 331 -15.07 7.03 8.77
CA ILE A 331 -13.77 6.38 8.95
C ILE A 331 -12.65 7.32 8.54
N VAL A 332 -11.71 7.54 9.46
CA VAL A 332 -10.54 8.38 9.22
C VAL A 332 -9.28 7.61 9.60
N TYR A 333 -8.32 7.56 8.69
CA TYR A 333 -6.98 7.02 8.94
C TYR A 333 -5.97 8.17 9.08
N LEU A 334 -5.12 8.07 10.10
CA LEU A 334 -3.92 8.88 10.25
C LEU A 334 -2.70 7.97 10.12
N SER A 335 -1.82 8.29 9.18
CA SER A 335 -0.72 7.41 8.82
C SER A 335 0.64 8.05 9.03
N LYS A 336 1.59 7.27 9.60
CA LYS A 336 2.99 7.62 9.73
C LYS A 336 3.88 6.44 9.39
N TYR A 337 4.83 6.66 8.46
CA TYR A 337 5.91 5.72 8.20
C TYR A 337 7.10 6.02 9.12
N LEU A 338 7.72 4.97 9.67
CA LEU A 338 8.77 5.09 10.66
C LEU A 338 9.62 3.81 10.74
N PRO A 339 10.83 3.85 11.28
CA PRO A 339 11.57 2.64 11.62
C PRO A 339 10.82 1.83 12.70
N HIS A 340 10.92 0.50 12.66
CA HIS A 340 10.31 -0.37 13.68
C HIS A 340 10.87 -0.15 15.10
N THR A 341 12.01 0.57 15.22
CA THR A 341 12.62 0.97 16.48
C THR A 341 12.03 2.26 17.08
N ASP A 342 11.20 2.98 16.35
CA ASP A 342 10.55 4.22 16.81
C ASP A 342 9.61 3.92 18.00
N ALA A 343 9.60 4.80 19.00
CA ALA A 343 8.76 4.64 20.17
C ALA A 343 7.26 4.58 19.84
N LEU A 344 6.81 5.34 18.85
CA LEU A 344 5.41 5.37 18.41
C LEU A 344 4.94 4.00 17.89
N TYR A 345 5.83 3.20 17.29
CA TYR A 345 5.51 1.85 16.82
C TYR A 345 5.17 0.86 17.94
N LYS A 346 5.62 1.17 19.17
CA LYS A 346 5.41 0.32 20.35
C LYS A 346 4.23 0.79 21.22
N MET A 347 3.61 1.93 20.85
CA MET A 347 2.49 2.48 21.59
C MET A 347 1.21 1.69 21.35
N THR A 348 0.35 1.66 22.35
CA THR A 348 -1.02 1.18 22.23
C THR A 348 -1.86 2.15 21.39
N ALA A 349 -3.00 1.69 20.84
CA ALA A 349 -3.90 2.54 20.08
C ALA A 349 -4.35 3.80 20.86
N LYS A 350 -4.53 3.66 22.21
CA LYS A 350 -4.86 4.79 23.09
C LYS A 350 -3.74 5.82 23.15
N GLU A 351 -2.51 5.38 23.32
CA GLU A 351 -1.34 6.27 23.38
C GLU A 351 -1.11 6.98 22.03
N VAL A 352 -1.33 6.26 20.92
CA VAL A 352 -1.26 6.86 19.57
C VAL A 352 -2.37 7.90 19.38
N LEU A 353 -3.59 7.64 19.87
CA LEU A 353 -4.69 8.62 19.84
C LEU A 353 -4.34 9.86 20.66
N ASP A 354 -3.85 9.69 21.89
CA ASP A 354 -3.46 10.81 22.76
C ASP A 354 -2.33 11.65 22.13
N PHE A 355 -1.38 10.98 21.50
CA PHE A 355 -0.33 11.65 20.72
C PHE A 355 -0.89 12.40 19.51
N ALA A 356 -1.86 11.84 18.80
CA ALA A 356 -2.44 12.43 17.59
C ALA A 356 -3.37 13.62 17.87
N LEU A 357 -4.07 13.60 19.00
CA LEU A 357 -5.16 14.52 19.35
C LEU A 357 -4.80 16.00 19.18
N PRO A 358 -3.69 16.54 19.72
CA PRO A 358 -3.36 17.96 19.56
C PRO A 358 -3.11 18.35 18.10
N TYR A 359 -2.62 17.44 17.27
CA TYR A 359 -2.41 17.68 15.84
C TYR A 359 -3.72 17.66 15.06
N ILE A 360 -4.64 16.75 15.39
CA ILE A 360 -5.97 16.72 14.80
C ILE A 360 -6.71 18.02 15.11
N GLN A 361 -6.74 18.44 16.36
CA GLN A 361 -7.38 19.69 16.79
C GLN A 361 -6.74 20.93 16.18
N LYS A 362 -5.41 20.94 16.00
CA LYS A 362 -4.72 22.03 15.31
C LYS A 362 -5.11 22.09 13.82
N MET A 363 -5.30 20.96 13.18
CA MET A 363 -5.70 20.88 11.76
C MET A 363 -7.18 21.14 11.56
N PHE A 364 -8.01 20.63 12.47
CA PHE A 364 -9.48 20.72 12.47
C PHE A 364 -9.92 21.30 13.82
N PRO A 365 -9.97 22.64 13.97
CA PRO A 365 -10.27 23.28 15.28
C PRO A 365 -11.63 22.90 15.87
N GLU A 366 -12.57 22.46 15.04
CA GLU A 366 -13.89 22.02 15.48
C GLU A 366 -13.91 20.59 16.04
N PHE A 367 -12.81 19.84 15.83
CA PHE A 367 -12.73 18.44 16.27
C PHE A 367 -12.77 18.33 17.79
N ASP A 368 -13.70 17.53 18.29
CA ASP A 368 -13.84 17.16 19.67
C ASP A 368 -13.70 15.65 19.86
N LEU A 369 -13.03 15.23 20.93
CA LEU A 369 -12.80 13.81 21.23
C LEU A 369 -14.11 13.02 21.38
N SER A 370 -15.19 13.67 21.77
CA SER A 370 -16.53 13.05 21.87
C SER A 370 -17.06 12.55 20.52
N TRP A 371 -16.51 13.01 19.38
CA TRP A 371 -16.85 12.51 18.05
C TRP A 371 -16.33 11.09 17.81
N VAL A 372 -15.31 10.66 18.57
CA VAL A 372 -14.67 9.35 18.43
C VAL A 372 -15.52 8.29 19.11
N ARG A 373 -16.14 7.42 18.32
CA ARG A 373 -16.91 6.26 18.81
C ARG A 373 -16.03 5.06 19.09
N LYS A 374 -15.02 4.86 18.22
CA LYS A 374 -14.04 3.76 18.32
C LYS A 374 -12.72 4.19 17.67
N TYR A 375 -11.62 3.58 18.12
CA TYR A 375 -10.29 3.74 17.51
C TYR A 375 -9.54 2.41 17.57
N ASP A 376 -8.70 2.18 16.57
CA ASP A 376 -7.87 0.98 16.40
C ASP A 376 -6.46 1.36 15.93
#